data_a7043f625ee6a9502b5b97c9dbae5a82
#
_entry.id   a7043f625ee6a9502b5b97c9dbae5a82
#
_cell.length_a   1.000
_cell.length_b   1.000
_cell.length_c   1.000
_cell.angle_alpha   90.00
_cell.angle_beta   90.00
_cell.angle_gamma   90.00
#
_symmetry.space_group_name_H-M   'P 1'
#
loop_
_entity.id
_entity.type
_entity.pdbx_description
1 polymer ?
#
loop_
_entity_poly.entity_id
_entity_poly.type
_entity_poly.pdbx_seq_one_letter_code
_entity_poly.pdbx_strand_id
1 'polypeptide(L)'
;MFTFYKAETTEDSWNIYFNQDGKTTKLHNDKEGLTALLSGVSYLVGYGNFNYDDKILASILKGINPYKTVEKIKEGKNVRLTINNPITLDVSQELKQVELQEAKLNINSQLADVDFIKELFEKRESYFASKFEIVKEFKLPAASVKKTRANLASEVLEAKPSDDNKRLHITYDERLPKHELPGTVVDFYKGIEKEYKSGIPFKNLEERKLTYKLAGIDHIYGFGGLHAAKENYKGEGEYMQIDIASYYPSLIINNHFIDHMDNFKKIYHQRQQFKLEKNPKEEIYKTLNSSVYGAMKSKWNKLYNPRMANNIVINGQLIITHLICLLENHCEIIQTNTDGIIINYKNGFERNIIKLLELFEKAYDLKFDVDLITKIAQRDVNNYVLQYQDGRYKAKGRFSNYEGGDFERNSLTIIDKALVDYYMSGTKVNKTVIDLWKKGKLEYFQYVAKSGKYDGMAQEVKQDTLLEGNYASEFERLPDVNRIFATKDRYMGSVYKTRDDKETKYSKVPYTSENSLVWNEDIKKLDKRKLDLNWYIKQIESYMF
;
A
#
# COMPACT_ATOMS: atom_id res chain seq x y z
N MET A 1 -0.84 -26.90 -12.15
CA MET A 1 -2.23 -26.49 -12.32
C MET A 1 -2.69 -25.78 -11.06
N PHE A 2 -3.31 -24.59 -11.19
CA PHE A 2 -3.90 -23.84 -10.08
C PHE A 2 -5.38 -24.18 -9.97
N THR A 3 -5.83 -24.44 -8.76
CA THR A 3 -7.24 -24.65 -8.43
C THR A 3 -7.67 -23.59 -7.44
N PHE A 4 -8.70 -22.83 -7.75
CA PHE A 4 -9.24 -21.77 -6.90
C PHE A 4 -10.33 -22.33 -6.03
N TYR A 5 -10.45 -21.84 -4.79
CA TYR A 5 -11.45 -22.39 -3.86
C TYR A 5 -11.97 -21.37 -2.85
N LYS A 6 -13.15 -21.69 -2.32
CA LYS A 6 -13.80 -20.99 -1.21
C LYS A 6 -14.56 -22.01 -0.37
N ALA A 7 -14.46 -21.90 0.95
CA ALA A 7 -15.17 -22.78 1.89
C ALA A 7 -16.24 -22.00 2.67
N GLU A 8 -17.39 -22.62 2.87
CA GLU A 8 -18.51 -22.13 3.66
C GLU A 8 -18.96 -23.21 4.64
N THR A 9 -19.33 -22.83 5.85
CA THR A 9 -19.85 -23.78 6.86
C THR A 9 -21.07 -23.22 7.54
N THR A 10 -21.99 -24.11 7.84
CA THR A 10 -23.09 -23.95 8.79
C THR A 10 -22.90 -24.93 9.93
N GLU A 11 -23.77 -24.91 10.94
CA GLU A 11 -23.72 -25.84 12.06
C GLU A 11 -23.72 -27.32 11.62
N ASP A 12 -24.56 -27.65 10.63
CA ASP A 12 -24.81 -29.00 10.16
C ASP A 12 -24.16 -29.39 8.84
N SER A 13 -23.59 -28.42 8.14
CA SER A 13 -23.07 -28.65 6.78
C SER A 13 -21.89 -27.78 6.41
N TRP A 14 -21.19 -28.21 5.37
CA TRP A 14 -20.20 -27.43 4.71
C TRP A 14 -20.30 -27.52 3.18
N ASN A 15 -19.90 -26.43 2.51
CA ASN A 15 -19.77 -26.38 1.07
C ASN A 15 -18.36 -25.92 0.72
N ILE A 16 -17.75 -26.53 -0.29
CA ILE A 16 -16.51 -26.05 -0.86
C ILE A 16 -16.72 -25.88 -2.35
N TYR A 17 -16.44 -24.69 -2.81
CA TYR A 17 -16.51 -24.32 -4.22
C TYR A 17 -15.10 -24.34 -4.78
N PHE A 18 -14.94 -24.98 -5.94
CA PHE A 18 -13.68 -25.03 -6.67
C PHE A 18 -13.87 -24.50 -8.08
N ASN A 19 -12.89 -23.74 -8.59
CA ASN A 19 -12.77 -23.43 -10.01
C ASN A 19 -11.46 -24.03 -10.53
N GLN A 20 -11.59 -24.94 -11.51
CA GLN A 20 -10.48 -25.55 -12.26
C GLN A 20 -10.72 -25.27 -13.74
N ASP A 21 -9.77 -24.61 -14.40
CA ASP A 21 -9.82 -24.29 -15.83
C ASP A 21 -11.13 -23.64 -16.28
N GLY A 22 -11.72 -22.79 -15.41
CA GLY A 22 -12.98 -22.10 -15.69
C GLY A 22 -14.25 -22.92 -15.40
N LYS A 23 -14.13 -24.15 -14.92
CA LYS A 23 -15.26 -24.99 -14.52
C LYS A 23 -15.41 -24.95 -13.00
N THR A 24 -16.56 -24.46 -12.53
CA THR A 24 -16.88 -24.43 -11.10
C THR A 24 -17.55 -25.73 -10.66
N THR A 25 -17.06 -26.30 -9.57
CA THR A 25 -17.58 -27.51 -8.93
C THR A 25 -17.90 -27.20 -7.46
N LYS A 26 -19.02 -27.69 -6.97
CA LYS A 26 -19.44 -27.61 -5.55
C LYS A 26 -19.39 -28.98 -4.93
N LEU A 27 -18.74 -29.12 -3.79
CA LEU A 27 -18.82 -30.28 -2.92
C LEU A 27 -19.63 -29.91 -1.67
N HIS A 28 -20.61 -30.75 -1.33
CA HIS A 28 -21.47 -30.57 -0.16
C HIS A 28 -21.35 -31.81 0.74
N ASN A 29 -20.78 -31.66 1.93
CA ASN A 29 -20.56 -32.72 2.91
C ASN A 29 -19.88 -34.01 2.35
N ASP A 30 -19.20 -33.91 1.22
CA ASP A 30 -18.54 -35.01 0.52
C ASP A 30 -17.03 -35.01 0.78
N LYS A 31 -16.63 -35.65 1.88
CA LYS A 31 -15.20 -35.73 2.28
C LYS A 31 -14.39 -36.62 1.31
N GLU A 32 -15.00 -37.67 0.74
CA GLU A 32 -14.31 -38.56 -0.19
C GLU A 32 -14.03 -37.84 -1.51
N GLY A 33 -15.04 -37.16 -2.05
CA GLY A 33 -14.88 -36.31 -3.23
C GLY A 33 -13.88 -35.19 -3.01
N LEU A 34 -13.86 -34.57 -1.83
CA LEU A 34 -12.86 -33.57 -1.47
C LEU A 34 -11.43 -34.15 -1.49
N THR A 35 -11.24 -35.32 -0.88
CA THR A 35 -9.96 -36.01 -0.82
C THR A 35 -9.47 -36.40 -2.21
N ALA A 36 -10.37 -36.93 -3.04
CA ALA A 36 -10.07 -37.31 -4.42
C ALA A 36 -9.68 -36.07 -5.27
N LEU A 37 -10.42 -34.96 -5.16
CA LEU A 37 -10.13 -33.74 -5.87
C LEU A 37 -8.76 -33.18 -5.47
N LEU A 38 -8.48 -33.07 -4.18
CA LEU A 38 -7.23 -32.49 -3.69
C LEU A 38 -6.00 -33.33 -4.05
N SER A 39 -6.14 -34.65 -4.24
CA SER A 39 -5.03 -35.51 -4.65
C SER A 39 -4.46 -35.17 -6.03
N GLY A 40 -5.27 -34.57 -6.92
CA GLY A 40 -4.87 -34.14 -8.27
C GLY A 40 -4.40 -32.67 -8.35
N VAL A 41 -4.41 -31.93 -7.23
CA VAL A 41 -4.12 -30.50 -7.20
C VAL A 41 -2.71 -30.24 -6.72
N SER A 42 -1.93 -29.43 -7.47
CA SER A 42 -0.60 -28.99 -7.04
C SER A 42 -0.66 -27.73 -6.19
N TYR A 43 -1.44 -26.72 -6.64
CA TYR A 43 -1.61 -25.45 -5.97
C TYR A 43 -3.08 -25.12 -5.76
N LEU A 44 -3.43 -24.82 -4.51
CA LEU A 44 -4.77 -24.45 -4.11
C LEU A 44 -4.77 -22.97 -3.72
N VAL A 45 -5.60 -22.16 -4.38
CA VAL A 45 -5.57 -20.69 -4.28
C VAL A 45 -6.86 -20.19 -3.65
N GLY A 46 -6.73 -19.45 -2.54
CA GLY A 46 -7.85 -18.82 -1.84
C GLY A 46 -7.61 -17.33 -1.57
N TYR A 47 -8.52 -16.72 -0.83
CA TYR A 47 -8.43 -15.33 -0.37
C TYR A 47 -8.57 -15.27 1.15
N GLY A 48 -7.53 -14.81 1.86
CA GLY A 48 -7.50 -14.85 3.32
C GLY A 48 -7.49 -16.28 3.90
N ASN A 49 -7.20 -17.26 3.05
CA ASN A 49 -7.43 -18.67 3.30
C ASN A 49 -6.52 -19.27 4.39
N PHE A 50 -5.29 -18.76 4.57
CA PHE A 50 -4.35 -19.31 5.55
C PHE A 50 -4.90 -19.34 6.98
N ASN A 51 -5.74 -18.38 7.31
CA ASN A 51 -6.32 -18.25 8.64
C ASN A 51 -7.78 -18.70 8.73
N TYR A 52 -8.43 -19.02 7.61
CA TYR A 52 -9.84 -19.37 7.57
C TYR A 52 -10.12 -20.63 6.73
N ASP A 53 -10.15 -20.51 5.40
CA ASP A 53 -10.57 -21.63 4.52
C ASP A 53 -9.65 -22.86 4.62
N ASP A 54 -8.31 -22.66 4.74
CA ASP A 54 -7.33 -23.75 4.98
C ASP A 54 -7.64 -24.49 6.28
N LYS A 55 -8.11 -23.79 7.33
CA LYS A 55 -8.47 -24.42 8.62
C LYS A 55 -9.74 -25.25 8.50
N ILE A 56 -10.71 -24.77 7.73
CA ILE A 56 -11.94 -25.51 7.42
C ILE A 56 -11.60 -26.79 6.66
N LEU A 57 -10.84 -26.69 5.55
CA LEU A 57 -10.41 -27.86 4.78
C LEU A 57 -9.63 -28.85 5.65
N ALA A 58 -8.66 -28.37 6.41
CA ALA A 58 -7.86 -29.24 7.30
C ALA A 58 -8.70 -29.93 8.37
N SER A 59 -9.77 -29.28 8.90
CA SER A 59 -10.68 -29.89 9.85
C SER A 59 -11.50 -31.00 9.21
N ILE A 60 -12.07 -30.79 8.01
CA ILE A 60 -12.83 -31.79 7.26
C ILE A 60 -11.98 -33.03 6.99
N LEU A 61 -10.75 -32.82 6.46
CA LEU A 61 -9.83 -33.91 6.15
C LEU A 61 -9.48 -34.76 7.40
N LYS A 62 -9.37 -34.11 8.57
CA LYS A 62 -9.09 -34.77 9.85
C LYS A 62 -10.36 -35.31 10.55
N GLY A 63 -11.53 -35.18 9.97
CA GLY A 63 -12.78 -35.60 10.59
C GLY A 63 -13.24 -34.76 11.79
N ILE A 64 -12.76 -33.52 11.86
CA ILE A 64 -13.15 -32.53 12.87
C ILE A 64 -14.31 -31.70 12.32
N ASN A 65 -15.32 -31.39 13.15
CA ASN A 65 -16.43 -30.53 12.72
C ASN A 65 -15.90 -29.12 12.30
N PRO A 66 -16.07 -28.71 11.03
CA PRO A 66 -15.55 -27.46 10.52
C PRO A 66 -16.24 -26.23 11.13
N TYR A 67 -17.50 -26.29 11.49
CA TYR A 67 -18.22 -25.19 12.15
C TYR A 67 -17.61 -24.86 13.51
N LYS A 68 -17.31 -25.86 14.34
CA LYS A 68 -16.61 -25.67 15.62
C LYS A 68 -15.20 -25.06 15.42
N THR A 69 -14.58 -25.31 14.29
CA THR A 69 -13.31 -24.69 13.91
C THR A 69 -13.50 -23.20 13.64
N VAL A 70 -14.56 -22.83 12.91
CA VAL A 70 -14.91 -21.43 12.61
C VAL A 70 -15.27 -20.66 13.88
N GLU A 71 -16.05 -21.27 14.80
CA GLU A 71 -16.37 -20.64 16.09
C GLU A 71 -15.10 -20.29 16.86
N LYS A 72 -14.14 -21.21 16.97
CA LYS A 72 -12.84 -20.95 17.62
C LYS A 72 -12.07 -19.81 16.96
N ILE A 73 -12.11 -19.71 15.62
CA ILE A 73 -11.48 -18.61 14.88
C ILE A 73 -12.17 -17.28 15.21
N LYS A 74 -13.51 -17.23 15.22
CA LYS A 74 -14.30 -16.04 15.57
C LYS A 74 -14.04 -15.57 17.02
N GLU A 75 -13.83 -16.51 17.94
CA GLU A 75 -13.45 -16.22 19.32
C GLU A 75 -11.98 -15.78 19.48
N GLY A 76 -11.22 -15.65 18.39
CA GLY A 76 -9.80 -15.26 18.42
C GLY A 76 -8.86 -16.36 18.92
N LYS A 77 -9.33 -17.62 19.04
CA LYS A 77 -8.52 -18.75 19.47
C LYS A 77 -7.56 -19.20 18.37
N ASN A 78 -6.35 -19.54 18.74
CA ASN A 78 -5.35 -20.05 17.80
C ASN A 78 -5.67 -21.49 17.36
N VAL A 79 -6.01 -21.69 16.10
CA VAL A 79 -6.30 -23.00 15.49
C VAL A 79 -5.09 -23.50 14.72
N ARG A 80 -4.42 -24.53 15.24
CA ARG A 80 -3.21 -25.14 14.63
C ARG A 80 -3.56 -26.27 13.65
N LEU A 81 -4.39 -25.98 12.66
CA LEU A 81 -4.71 -26.90 11.57
C LEU A 81 -4.05 -26.41 10.29
N THR A 82 -3.40 -27.31 9.53
CA THR A 82 -2.68 -26.98 8.30
C THR A 82 -2.93 -28.01 7.22
N ILE A 83 -2.91 -27.55 5.97
CA ILE A 83 -2.86 -28.39 4.78
C ILE A 83 -1.41 -28.38 4.30
N ASN A 84 -0.82 -29.55 4.15
CA ASN A 84 0.56 -29.69 3.66
C ASN A 84 0.62 -29.96 2.16
N ASN A 85 -0.35 -30.69 1.64
CA ASN A 85 -0.54 -30.98 0.23
C ASN A 85 -2.03 -30.90 -0.10
N PRO A 86 -2.45 -30.12 -1.10
CA PRO A 86 -1.67 -29.28 -2.01
C PRO A 86 -1.00 -28.07 -1.32
N ILE A 87 -0.08 -27.40 -2.05
CA ILE A 87 0.47 -26.12 -1.59
C ILE A 87 -0.60 -25.05 -1.71
N THR A 88 -0.93 -24.38 -0.60
CA THR A 88 -1.96 -23.32 -0.60
C THR A 88 -1.31 -21.94 -0.83
N LEU A 89 -1.97 -21.10 -1.61
CA LEU A 89 -1.59 -19.71 -1.89
C LEU A 89 -2.73 -18.78 -1.47
N ASP A 90 -2.38 -17.63 -0.92
CA ASP A 90 -3.35 -16.62 -0.50
C ASP A 90 -3.24 -15.38 -1.38
N VAL A 91 -4.31 -15.10 -2.15
CA VAL A 91 -4.35 -13.93 -3.04
C VAL A 91 -4.32 -12.63 -2.27
N SER A 92 -4.78 -12.61 -1.02
CA SER A 92 -4.74 -11.40 -0.18
C SER A 92 -3.37 -11.12 0.46
N GLN A 93 -2.41 -12.02 0.33
CA GLN A 93 -1.10 -11.89 0.96
C GLN A 93 -0.38 -10.59 0.53
N GLU A 94 0.14 -9.84 1.49
CA GLU A 94 0.79 -8.52 1.30
C GLU A 94 -0.12 -7.43 0.71
N LEU A 95 -1.43 -7.66 0.57
CA LEU A 95 -2.39 -6.60 0.32
C LEU A 95 -2.68 -5.81 1.61
N LYS A 96 -3.17 -4.58 1.46
CA LYS A 96 -3.84 -3.90 2.56
C LYS A 96 -5.06 -4.74 3.00
N GLN A 97 -5.56 -4.50 4.21
CA GLN A 97 -6.73 -5.23 4.74
C GLN A 97 -8.01 -4.91 3.94
N VAL A 98 -8.11 -5.47 2.76
CA VAL A 98 -9.28 -5.42 1.87
C VAL A 98 -10.03 -6.74 2.00
N GLU A 99 -11.32 -6.70 2.21
CA GLU A 99 -12.18 -7.88 2.21
C GLU A 99 -12.54 -8.27 0.78
N LEU A 100 -12.85 -9.54 0.54
CA LEU A 100 -13.20 -10.03 -0.80
C LEU A 100 -14.37 -9.23 -1.39
N GLN A 101 -15.40 -8.94 -0.59
CA GLN A 101 -16.56 -8.16 -1.03
C GLN A 101 -16.20 -6.71 -1.34
N GLU A 102 -15.30 -6.07 -0.57
CA GLU A 102 -14.79 -4.74 -0.92
C GLU A 102 -14.10 -4.74 -2.29
N ALA A 103 -13.22 -5.72 -2.52
CA ALA A 103 -12.51 -5.86 -3.79
C ALA A 103 -13.50 -6.03 -4.97
N LYS A 104 -14.54 -6.86 -4.80
CA LYS A 104 -15.61 -7.05 -5.81
C LYS A 104 -16.32 -5.74 -6.14
N LEU A 105 -16.75 -5.00 -5.11
CA LEU A 105 -17.45 -3.73 -5.32
C LEU A 105 -16.55 -2.67 -5.93
N ASN A 106 -15.28 -2.60 -5.54
CA ASN A 106 -14.33 -1.62 -6.07
C ASN A 106 -14.16 -1.72 -7.59
N ILE A 107 -14.12 -2.93 -8.14
CA ILE A 107 -13.97 -3.14 -9.59
C ILE A 107 -15.28 -3.59 -10.28
N ASN A 108 -16.43 -3.46 -9.60
CA ASN A 108 -17.76 -3.82 -10.11
C ASN A 108 -17.85 -5.26 -10.64
N SER A 109 -17.20 -6.22 -9.96
CA SER A 109 -17.28 -7.64 -10.32
C SER A 109 -18.60 -8.25 -9.84
N GLN A 110 -19.28 -8.98 -10.75
CA GLN A 110 -20.49 -9.75 -10.47
C GLN A 110 -20.22 -11.26 -10.42
N LEU A 111 -18.96 -11.66 -10.46
CA LEU A 111 -18.56 -13.07 -10.42
C LEU A 111 -18.90 -13.71 -9.08
N ALA A 112 -19.11 -15.02 -9.07
CA ALA A 112 -19.11 -15.81 -7.84
C ALA A 112 -17.74 -15.69 -7.15
N ASP A 113 -17.69 -15.88 -5.82
CA ASP A 113 -16.47 -15.61 -5.04
C ASP A 113 -15.25 -16.41 -5.53
N VAL A 114 -15.45 -17.68 -5.88
CA VAL A 114 -14.36 -18.54 -6.37
C VAL A 114 -13.83 -18.07 -7.73
N ASP A 115 -14.70 -17.61 -8.62
CA ASP A 115 -14.33 -17.09 -9.94
C ASP A 115 -13.63 -15.73 -9.81
N PHE A 116 -14.07 -14.94 -8.85
CA PHE A 116 -13.44 -13.66 -8.53
C PHE A 116 -12.05 -13.82 -7.91
N ILE A 117 -11.84 -14.84 -7.07
CA ILE A 117 -10.51 -15.19 -6.55
C ILE A 117 -9.55 -15.48 -7.71
N LYS A 118 -10.03 -16.19 -8.74
CA LYS A 118 -9.25 -16.43 -9.97
C LYS A 118 -8.91 -15.12 -10.68
N GLU A 119 -9.89 -14.23 -10.91
CA GLU A 119 -9.67 -12.92 -11.52
C GLU A 119 -8.61 -12.09 -10.75
N LEU A 120 -8.68 -12.07 -9.41
CA LEU A 120 -7.71 -11.36 -8.58
C LEU A 120 -6.31 -11.98 -8.66
N PHE A 121 -6.23 -13.31 -8.71
CA PHE A 121 -4.94 -14.00 -8.89
C PHE A 121 -4.29 -13.62 -10.22
N GLU A 122 -5.06 -13.58 -11.31
CA GLU A 122 -4.61 -13.15 -12.63
C GLU A 122 -4.16 -11.68 -12.63
N LYS A 123 -4.91 -10.78 -11.97
CA LYS A 123 -4.51 -9.37 -11.78
C LYS A 123 -3.22 -9.22 -10.95
N ARG A 124 -2.87 -10.21 -10.15
CA ARG A 124 -1.66 -10.27 -9.32
C ARG A 124 -0.60 -11.24 -9.87
N GLU A 125 -0.69 -11.58 -11.14
CA GLU A 125 0.21 -12.54 -11.78
C GLU A 125 1.68 -12.19 -11.53
N SER A 126 2.08 -10.93 -11.71
CA SER A 126 3.46 -10.48 -11.49
C SER A 126 3.96 -10.73 -10.05
N TYR A 127 3.08 -10.56 -9.05
CA TYR A 127 3.39 -10.83 -7.65
C TYR A 127 3.69 -12.32 -7.41
N PHE A 128 2.84 -13.21 -7.91
CA PHE A 128 3.03 -14.65 -7.74
C PHE A 128 4.17 -15.17 -8.61
N ALA A 129 4.28 -14.72 -9.86
CA ALA A 129 5.38 -15.09 -10.77
C ALA A 129 6.74 -14.75 -10.12
N SER A 130 6.90 -13.55 -9.55
CA SER A 130 8.15 -13.18 -8.86
C SER A 130 8.51 -14.14 -7.72
N LYS A 131 7.52 -14.64 -6.95
CA LYS A 131 7.76 -15.62 -5.87
C LYS A 131 8.16 -17.00 -6.41
N PHE A 132 7.48 -17.47 -7.46
CA PHE A 132 7.84 -18.73 -8.12
C PHE A 132 9.24 -18.67 -8.72
N GLU A 133 9.57 -17.56 -9.38
CA GLU A 133 10.90 -17.36 -9.95
C GLU A 133 12.00 -17.29 -8.88
N ILE A 134 11.74 -16.63 -7.73
CA ILE A 134 12.67 -16.63 -6.57
C ILE A 134 12.89 -18.08 -6.08
N VAL A 135 11.82 -18.84 -5.87
CA VAL A 135 11.91 -20.23 -5.40
C VAL A 135 12.72 -21.09 -6.38
N LYS A 136 12.51 -20.93 -7.69
CA LYS A 136 13.22 -21.65 -8.75
C LYS A 136 14.68 -21.22 -8.85
N GLU A 137 14.96 -19.93 -8.94
CA GLU A 137 16.31 -19.35 -9.11
C GLU A 137 17.24 -19.75 -7.97
N PHE A 138 16.74 -19.69 -6.73
CA PHE A 138 17.52 -20.01 -5.53
C PHE A 138 17.33 -21.45 -5.04
N LYS A 139 16.68 -22.31 -5.83
CA LYS A 139 16.45 -23.74 -5.53
C LYS A 139 15.85 -23.98 -4.14
N LEU A 140 14.93 -23.10 -3.71
CA LEU A 140 14.24 -23.25 -2.46
C LEU A 140 13.18 -24.37 -2.53
N PRO A 141 12.74 -24.94 -1.38
CA PRO A 141 11.62 -25.88 -1.35
C PRO A 141 10.37 -25.28 -2.01
N ALA A 142 9.64 -26.04 -2.81
CA ALA A 142 8.43 -25.55 -3.51
C ALA A 142 7.41 -24.89 -2.56
N ALA A 143 7.27 -25.41 -1.34
CA ALA A 143 6.40 -24.84 -0.32
C ALA A 143 6.82 -23.42 0.15
N SER A 144 8.03 -22.97 -0.14
CA SER A 144 8.48 -21.61 0.19
C SER A 144 7.70 -20.53 -0.55
N VAL A 145 7.06 -20.86 -1.68
CA VAL A 145 6.16 -19.93 -2.40
C VAL A 145 4.98 -19.40 -1.54
N LYS A 146 4.62 -20.09 -0.46
CA LYS A 146 3.61 -19.63 0.52
C LYS A 146 4.08 -18.40 1.32
N LYS A 147 5.37 -18.15 1.41
CA LYS A 147 5.98 -17.11 2.25
C LYS A 147 5.81 -15.74 1.60
N THR A 148 5.86 -14.69 2.42
CA THR A 148 5.97 -13.31 1.94
C THR A 148 7.33 -13.07 1.28
N ARG A 149 7.44 -12.05 0.43
CA ARG A 149 8.71 -11.68 -0.21
C ARG A 149 9.82 -11.40 0.80
N ALA A 150 9.50 -10.76 1.93
CA ALA A 150 10.43 -10.53 3.03
C ALA A 150 10.96 -11.84 3.66
N ASN A 151 10.09 -12.85 3.79
CA ASN A 151 10.51 -14.17 4.30
C ASN A 151 11.30 -14.96 3.25
N LEU A 152 10.97 -14.83 1.97
CA LEU A 152 11.78 -15.40 0.89
C LEU A 152 13.19 -14.78 0.87
N ALA A 153 13.30 -13.45 1.02
CA ALA A 153 14.59 -12.78 1.11
C ALA A 153 15.44 -13.32 2.28
N SER A 154 14.83 -13.55 3.44
CA SER A 154 15.56 -14.14 4.58
C SER A 154 16.01 -15.59 4.34
N GLU A 155 15.27 -16.37 3.56
CA GLU A 155 15.71 -17.72 3.17
C GLU A 155 16.86 -17.68 2.17
N VAL A 156 16.73 -16.85 1.14
CA VAL A 156 17.79 -16.68 0.12
C VAL A 156 19.10 -16.20 0.76
N LEU A 157 19.00 -15.34 1.78
CA LEU A 157 20.15 -14.86 2.55
C LEU A 157 20.66 -15.86 3.60
N GLU A 158 19.99 -17.01 3.76
CA GLU A 158 20.30 -17.99 4.81
C GLU A 158 20.31 -17.36 6.23
N ALA A 159 19.40 -16.39 6.43
CA ALA A 159 19.38 -15.58 7.63
C ALA A 159 19.15 -16.40 8.91
N LYS A 160 19.89 -16.05 9.95
CA LYS A 160 19.71 -16.59 11.30
C LYS A 160 19.17 -15.48 12.21
N PRO A 161 18.32 -15.81 13.19
CA PRO A 161 17.86 -14.83 14.17
C PRO A 161 19.07 -14.17 14.86
N SER A 162 19.01 -12.86 15.02
CA SER A 162 20.02 -12.11 15.78
C SER A 162 19.64 -12.10 17.27
N ASP A 163 20.64 -12.32 18.13
CA ASP A 163 20.48 -12.18 19.59
C ASP A 163 20.57 -10.72 20.05
N ASP A 164 20.83 -9.77 19.13
CA ASP A 164 20.96 -8.35 19.46
C ASP A 164 19.56 -7.70 19.61
N ASN A 165 19.12 -7.62 20.85
CA ASN A 165 17.87 -6.98 21.24
C ASN A 165 17.97 -5.46 21.40
N LYS A 166 19.15 -4.85 21.19
CA LYS A 166 19.32 -3.40 21.24
C LYS A 166 18.53 -2.76 20.10
N ARG A 167 17.83 -1.68 20.41
CA ARG A 167 17.04 -0.96 19.42
C ARG A 167 17.71 0.29 18.88
N LEU A 168 18.65 0.83 19.64
CA LEU A 168 19.35 2.05 19.30
C LEU A 168 20.81 2.00 19.76
N HIS A 169 21.68 2.08 18.80
CA HIS A 169 23.08 2.45 18.89
C HIS A 169 23.46 3.00 17.51
N ILE A 170 23.77 4.29 17.46
CA ILE A 170 23.97 4.96 16.18
C ILE A 170 25.39 4.75 15.69
N THR A 171 25.52 4.09 14.54
CA THR A 171 26.74 3.98 13.78
C THR A 171 26.63 4.91 12.58
N TYR A 172 27.36 6.00 12.59
CA TYR A 172 27.34 6.96 11.49
C TYR A 172 28.22 6.46 10.34
N ASP A 173 27.79 6.72 9.12
CA ASP A 173 28.61 6.55 7.92
C ASP A 173 29.88 7.38 8.06
N GLU A 174 31.05 6.75 7.87
CA GLU A 174 32.35 7.40 8.05
C GLU A 174 32.61 8.51 7.03
N ARG A 175 31.91 8.48 5.89
CA ARG A 175 32.01 9.46 4.81
C ARG A 175 31.19 10.73 5.08
N LEU A 176 30.31 10.74 6.10
CA LEU A 176 29.51 11.91 6.44
C LEU A 176 30.39 13.03 7.01
N PRO A 177 30.49 14.21 6.35
CA PRO A 177 31.18 15.37 6.87
C PRO A 177 30.31 16.05 7.93
N LYS A 178 30.36 15.55 9.17
CA LYS A 178 29.48 16.00 10.25
C LYS A 178 29.53 17.51 10.52
N HIS A 179 30.63 18.17 10.15
CA HIS A 179 30.82 19.61 10.30
C HIS A 179 30.08 20.43 9.22
N GLU A 180 29.68 19.80 8.12
CA GLU A 180 28.89 20.42 7.04
C GLU A 180 27.38 20.20 7.23
N LEU A 181 26.99 19.34 8.17
CA LEU A 181 25.60 19.10 8.50
C LEU A 181 25.07 20.10 9.53
N PRO A 182 23.77 20.46 9.48
CA PRO A 182 23.17 21.27 10.52
C PRO A 182 23.34 20.63 11.91
N GLY A 183 24.04 21.34 12.83
CA GLY A 183 24.34 20.83 14.17
C GLY A 183 23.09 20.38 14.91
N THR A 184 21.99 21.12 14.81
CA THR A 184 20.68 20.77 15.41
C THR A 184 20.19 19.38 14.99
N VAL A 185 20.37 18.97 13.73
CA VAL A 185 19.95 17.66 13.22
C VAL A 185 20.84 16.56 13.83
N VAL A 186 22.14 16.78 13.85
CA VAL A 186 23.09 15.82 14.44
C VAL A 186 22.84 15.65 15.94
N ASP A 187 22.63 16.77 16.65
CA ASP A 187 22.41 16.77 18.10
C ASP A 187 21.07 16.17 18.50
N PHE A 188 20.04 16.27 17.64
CA PHE A 188 18.77 15.54 17.82
C PHE A 188 18.98 14.04 17.97
N TYR A 189 19.72 13.41 17.05
CA TYR A 189 20.00 11.98 17.12
C TYR A 189 20.92 11.59 18.28
N LYS A 190 21.95 12.39 18.57
CA LYS A 190 22.80 12.18 19.75
C LYS A 190 22.00 12.28 21.07
N GLY A 191 21.06 13.22 21.13
CA GLY A 191 20.17 13.41 22.28
C GLY A 191 19.28 12.19 22.51
N ILE A 192 18.63 11.68 21.45
CA ILE A 192 17.80 10.47 21.53
C ILE A 192 18.65 9.25 21.96
N GLU A 193 19.85 9.08 21.40
CA GLU A 193 20.73 7.98 21.80
C GLU A 193 21.15 8.09 23.26
N LYS A 194 21.46 9.30 23.76
CA LYS A 194 21.80 9.55 25.17
C LYS A 194 20.65 9.18 26.09
N GLU A 195 19.42 9.59 25.75
CA GLU A 195 18.25 9.26 26.53
C GLU A 195 17.96 7.75 26.53
N TYR A 196 18.13 7.07 25.39
CA TYR A 196 18.01 5.62 25.32
C TYR A 196 19.03 4.92 26.24
N LYS A 197 20.29 5.37 26.23
CA LYS A 197 21.36 4.86 27.12
C LYS A 197 21.08 5.15 28.59
N SER A 198 20.31 6.20 28.92
CA SER A 198 19.89 6.49 30.30
C SER A 198 18.70 5.64 30.77
N GLY A 199 18.18 4.73 29.91
CA GLY A 199 17.13 3.77 30.26
C GLY A 199 15.73 4.13 29.78
N ILE A 200 15.55 5.20 29.00
CA ILE A 200 14.24 5.51 28.41
C ILE A 200 13.90 4.45 27.34
N PRO A 201 12.75 3.77 27.43
CA PRO A 201 12.36 2.75 26.47
C PRO A 201 12.27 3.31 25.04
N PHE A 202 12.78 2.58 24.05
CA PHE A 202 12.78 3.00 22.65
C PHE A 202 11.37 3.37 22.14
N LYS A 203 10.33 2.66 22.59
CA LYS A 203 8.93 2.96 22.27
C LYS A 203 8.53 4.41 22.55
N ASN A 204 9.14 5.05 23.55
CA ASN A 204 8.87 6.46 23.90
C ASN A 204 9.72 7.44 23.07
N LEU A 205 10.72 6.95 22.38
CA LEU A 205 11.67 7.73 21.58
C LEU A 205 11.38 7.64 20.09
N GLU A 206 10.86 6.51 19.61
CA GLU A 206 10.64 6.24 18.18
C GLU A 206 9.62 7.16 17.49
N GLU A 207 8.72 7.77 18.27
CA GLU A 207 7.72 8.72 17.76
C GLU A 207 8.24 10.17 17.75
N ARG A 208 9.43 10.42 18.32
CA ARG A 208 10.01 11.77 18.35
C ARG A 208 10.38 12.24 16.96
N LYS A 209 10.09 13.51 16.69
CA LYS A 209 10.38 14.17 15.42
C LYS A 209 11.04 15.50 15.68
N LEU A 210 11.97 15.86 14.81
CA LEU A 210 12.53 17.20 14.69
C LEU A 210 12.03 17.80 13.37
N THR A 211 11.38 18.95 13.43
CA THR A 211 11.16 19.77 12.25
C THR A 211 12.30 20.79 12.16
N TYR A 212 13.03 20.77 11.05
CA TYR A 212 14.15 21.69 10.80
C TYR A 212 14.03 22.30 9.42
N LYS A 213 14.10 23.64 9.35
CA LYS A 213 14.02 24.37 8.09
C LYS A 213 15.36 24.36 7.38
N LEU A 214 15.43 23.72 6.22
CA LEU A 214 16.62 23.62 5.38
C LEU A 214 16.23 23.95 3.93
N ALA A 215 17.04 24.73 3.24
CA ALA A 215 16.78 25.16 1.86
C ALA A 215 15.36 25.76 1.66
N GLY A 216 14.86 26.48 2.67
CA GLY A 216 13.56 27.16 2.63
C GLY A 216 12.33 26.31 2.94
N ILE A 217 12.45 24.99 3.13
CA ILE A 217 11.34 24.08 3.45
C ILE A 217 11.56 23.31 4.77
N ASP A 218 10.47 22.91 5.41
CA ASP A 218 10.51 22.23 6.70
C ASP A 218 10.69 20.72 6.51
N HIS A 219 11.85 20.21 6.93
CA HIS A 219 12.19 18.79 6.90
C HIS A 219 11.85 18.13 8.23
N ILE A 220 11.23 16.95 8.16
CA ILE A 220 10.85 16.17 9.34
C ILE A 220 11.81 15.00 9.50
N TYR A 221 12.62 15.03 10.56
CA TYR A 221 13.57 14.00 10.95
C TYR A 221 12.97 13.08 12.01
N GLY A 222 13.40 11.82 12.02
CA GLY A 222 12.95 10.80 12.98
C GLY A 222 13.34 9.39 12.54
N PHE A 223 12.55 8.38 12.90
CA PHE A 223 12.82 6.98 12.56
C PHE A 223 12.06 6.49 11.31
N GLY A 224 11.69 7.41 10.42
CA GLY A 224 11.10 7.17 9.10
C GLY A 224 11.97 7.72 7.96
N GLY A 225 11.42 7.84 6.77
CA GLY A 225 12.08 8.56 5.67
C GLY A 225 12.13 10.07 5.95
N LEU A 226 13.11 10.77 5.35
CA LEU A 226 13.12 12.22 5.35
C LEU A 226 12.05 12.74 4.41
N HIS A 227 11.21 13.64 4.88
CA HIS A 227 10.13 14.21 4.09
C HIS A 227 10.05 15.72 4.28
N ALA A 228 9.97 16.44 3.16
CA ALA A 228 9.69 17.86 3.11
C ALA A 228 9.07 18.21 1.75
N ALA A 229 8.24 19.24 1.71
CA ALA A 229 7.67 19.74 0.46
C ALA A 229 7.29 21.22 0.59
N LYS A 230 7.39 21.95 -0.51
CA LYS A 230 6.67 23.21 -0.63
C LYS A 230 5.18 22.90 -0.72
N GLU A 231 4.42 23.34 0.26
CA GLU A 231 2.98 23.10 0.30
C GLU A 231 2.24 23.94 -0.75
N ASN A 232 1.17 23.39 -1.33
CA ASN A 232 0.30 24.03 -2.32
C ASN A 232 1.08 24.62 -3.51
N TYR A 233 2.12 23.93 -3.96
CA TYR A 233 3.04 24.37 -4.99
C TYR A 233 2.57 23.93 -6.38
N LYS A 234 2.65 24.86 -7.34
CA LYS A 234 2.42 24.62 -8.78
C LYS A 234 3.55 25.24 -9.57
N GLY A 235 4.03 24.52 -10.56
CA GLY A 235 5.08 25.03 -11.43
C GLY A 235 5.12 24.36 -12.80
N GLU A 236 5.51 25.14 -13.79
CA GLU A 236 5.84 24.70 -15.14
C GLU A 236 7.24 25.21 -15.47
N GLY A 237 8.06 24.40 -16.15
CA GLY A 237 9.44 24.77 -16.49
C GLY A 237 10.40 23.60 -16.32
N GLU A 238 11.59 23.89 -15.83
CA GLU A 238 12.70 22.94 -15.76
C GLU A 238 12.89 22.46 -14.33
N TYR A 239 12.54 21.19 -14.11
CA TYR A 239 12.74 20.51 -12.83
C TYR A 239 13.49 19.20 -13.05
N MET A 240 14.25 18.80 -12.04
CA MET A 240 14.85 17.48 -11.95
C MET A 240 14.30 16.73 -10.73
N GLN A 241 13.89 15.50 -10.94
CA GLN A 241 13.78 14.51 -9.88
C GLN A 241 15.09 13.74 -9.83
N ILE A 242 15.73 13.73 -8.69
CA ILE A 242 17.02 13.11 -8.44
C ILE A 242 16.80 12.05 -7.37
N ASP A 243 16.75 10.79 -7.76
CA ASP A 243 16.53 9.65 -6.86
C ASP A 243 17.83 8.85 -6.71
N ILE A 244 18.17 8.43 -5.49
CA ILE A 244 19.33 7.55 -5.24
C ILE A 244 18.95 6.12 -5.58
N ALA A 245 19.59 5.56 -6.57
CA ALA A 245 19.34 4.19 -7.05
C ALA A 245 19.66 3.16 -5.96
N SER A 246 18.70 2.27 -5.66
CA SER A 246 18.87 1.21 -4.65
C SER A 246 19.34 1.72 -3.28
N TYR A 247 18.80 2.86 -2.81
CA TYR A 247 19.34 3.60 -1.67
C TYR A 247 19.59 2.76 -0.42
N TYR A 248 18.57 2.15 0.16
CA TYR A 248 18.75 1.33 1.36
C TYR A 248 19.66 0.11 1.15
N PRO A 249 19.56 -0.64 0.04
CA PRO A 249 20.55 -1.67 -0.27
C PRO A 249 22.00 -1.15 -0.32
N SER A 250 22.23 0.02 -0.91
CA SER A 250 23.56 0.63 -0.96
C SER A 250 24.07 1.01 0.43
N LEU A 251 23.21 1.62 1.27
CA LEU A 251 23.55 1.93 2.66
C LEU A 251 23.87 0.68 3.49
N ILE A 252 23.13 -0.41 3.29
CA ILE A 252 23.39 -1.70 3.95
C ILE A 252 24.79 -2.20 3.59
N ILE A 253 25.14 -2.16 2.31
CA ILE A 253 26.44 -2.65 1.82
C ILE A 253 27.57 -1.76 2.31
N ASN A 254 27.43 -0.46 2.13
CA ASN A 254 28.48 0.52 2.40
C ASN A 254 28.82 0.62 3.89
N ASN A 255 27.85 0.37 4.76
CA ASN A 255 28.00 0.46 6.22
C ASN A 255 27.96 -0.87 6.96
N HIS A 256 27.90 -1.99 6.25
CA HIS A 256 27.84 -3.34 6.82
C HIS A 256 26.69 -3.54 7.83
N PHE A 257 25.49 -3.05 7.46
CA PHE A 257 24.31 -3.09 8.35
C PHE A 257 23.54 -4.42 8.35
N ILE A 258 24.14 -5.51 7.88
CA ILE A 258 23.56 -6.86 7.89
C ILE A 258 24.64 -7.91 8.14
N ASP A 259 24.31 -8.96 8.89
CA ASP A 259 25.25 -10.04 9.26
C ASP A 259 25.58 -10.97 8.06
N HIS A 260 24.68 -11.07 7.08
CA HIS A 260 24.81 -11.94 5.90
C HIS A 260 25.32 -11.18 4.66
N MET A 261 26.33 -10.36 4.84
CA MET A 261 26.82 -9.38 3.88
C MET A 261 27.22 -10.00 2.53
N ASP A 262 27.94 -11.13 2.55
CA ASP A 262 28.45 -11.74 1.32
C ASP A 262 27.32 -12.20 0.38
N ASN A 263 26.27 -12.83 0.94
CA ASN A 263 25.11 -13.25 0.16
C ASN A 263 24.34 -12.03 -0.33
N PHE A 264 24.19 -11.00 0.49
CA PHE A 264 23.49 -9.77 0.10
C PHE A 264 24.24 -9.00 -1.00
N LYS A 265 25.57 -8.87 -0.89
CA LYS A 265 26.42 -8.27 -1.94
C LYS A 265 26.29 -9.01 -3.27
N LYS A 266 26.30 -10.35 -3.27
CA LYS A 266 26.10 -11.15 -4.48
C LYS A 266 24.75 -10.81 -5.15
N ILE A 267 23.66 -10.78 -4.38
CA ILE A 267 22.32 -10.44 -4.88
C ILE A 267 22.30 -9.02 -5.44
N TYR A 268 22.90 -8.07 -4.74
CA TYR A 268 22.97 -6.67 -5.16
C TYR A 268 23.73 -6.50 -6.48
N HIS A 269 24.95 -7.04 -6.56
CA HIS A 269 25.79 -6.93 -7.77
C HIS A 269 25.16 -7.65 -8.96
N GLN A 270 24.56 -8.83 -8.74
CA GLN A 270 23.87 -9.56 -9.79
C GLN A 270 22.68 -8.75 -10.33
N ARG A 271 21.95 -8.05 -9.45
CA ARG A 271 20.90 -7.12 -9.88
C ARG A 271 21.47 -6.01 -10.77
N GLN A 272 22.58 -5.36 -10.36
CA GLN A 272 23.17 -4.28 -11.17
C GLN A 272 23.58 -4.78 -12.54
N GLN A 273 24.16 -5.97 -12.61
CA GLN A 273 24.51 -6.60 -13.89
C GLN A 273 23.26 -6.84 -14.76
N PHE A 274 22.21 -7.43 -14.21
CA PHE A 274 20.96 -7.68 -14.95
C PHE A 274 20.28 -6.38 -15.39
N LYS A 275 20.37 -5.31 -14.61
CA LYS A 275 19.86 -3.97 -15.00
C LYS A 275 20.61 -3.46 -16.24
N LEU A 276 21.94 -3.57 -16.27
CA LEU A 276 22.76 -3.16 -17.43
C LEU A 276 22.46 -4.01 -18.67
N GLU A 277 22.29 -5.32 -18.51
CA GLU A 277 21.97 -6.27 -19.58
C GLU A 277 20.51 -6.21 -20.05
N LYS A 278 19.65 -5.40 -19.40
CA LYS A 278 18.19 -5.39 -19.60
C LYS A 278 17.57 -6.78 -19.46
N ASN A 279 18.11 -7.60 -18.57
CA ASN A 279 17.68 -8.97 -18.34
C ASN A 279 16.41 -8.99 -17.46
N PRO A 280 15.33 -9.71 -17.84
CA PRO A 280 14.10 -9.81 -17.05
C PRO A 280 14.29 -10.30 -15.60
N LYS A 281 15.36 -11.04 -15.31
CA LYS A 281 15.71 -11.48 -13.96
C LYS A 281 16.01 -10.32 -13.00
N GLU A 282 16.30 -9.10 -13.51
CA GLU A 282 16.51 -7.91 -12.67
C GLU A 282 15.39 -7.73 -11.65
N GLU A 283 14.13 -7.95 -12.05
CA GLU A 283 12.97 -7.74 -11.18
C GLU A 283 12.94 -8.71 -9.98
N ILE A 284 13.44 -9.96 -10.15
CA ILE A 284 13.59 -10.94 -9.06
C ILE A 284 14.54 -10.40 -7.99
N TYR A 285 15.70 -9.97 -8.42
CA TYR A 285 16.77 -9.49 -7.54
C TYR A 285 16.43 -8.13 -6.92
N LYS A 286 15.70 -7.28 -7.64
CA LYS A 286 15.15 -6.02 -7.12
C LYS A 286 14.14 -6.28 -6.00
N THR A 287 13.25 -7.24 -6.18
CA THR A 287 12.28 -7.66 -5.17
C THR A 287 12.96 -8.15 -3.89
N LEU A 288 14.01 -8.96 -4.02
CA LEU A 288 14.79 -9.42 -2.87
C LEU A 288 15.47 -8.25 -2.14
N ASN A 289 16.22 -7.43 -2.86
CA ASN A 289 16.94 -6.28 -2.28
C ASN A 289 16.01 -5.32 -1.54
N SER A 290 14.87 -4.97 -2.13
CA SER A 290 13.91 -4.05 -1.54
C SER A 290 13.18 -4.62 -0.32
N SER A 291 13.07 -5.95 -0.22
CA SER A 291 12.39 -6.63 0.89
C SER A 291 13.21 -6.70 2.17
N VAL A 292 14.55 -6.57 2.09
CA VAL A 292 15.45 -6.76 3.24
C VAL A 292 15.21 -5.73 4.35
N TYR A 293 15.10 -4.45 4.01
CA TYR A 293 14.86 -3.41 5.01
C TYR A 293 13.54 -3.65 5.78
N GLY A 294 12.46 -3.98 5.07
CA GLY A 294 11.19 -4.33 5.70
C GLY A 294 11.28 -5.58 6.58
N ALA A 295 12.06 -6.58 6.15
CA ALA A 295 12.33 -7.78 6.93
C ALA A 295 13.08 -7.47 8.25
N MET A 296 14.05 -6.54 8.21
CA MET A 296 14.80 -6.11 9.42
C MET A 296 13.92 -5.44 10.47
N LYS A 297 12.79 -4.86 10.09
CA LYS A 297 11.80 -4.26 11.01
C LYS A 297 10.79 -5.24 11.58
N SER A 298 10.63 -6.41 10.99
CA SER A 298 9.62 -7.40 11.37
C SER A 298 10.14 -8.39 12.38
N LYS A 299 9.62 -8.36 13.61
CA LYS A 299 9.99 -9.31 14.69
C LYS A 299 9.73 -10.78 14.36
N TRP A 300 8.95 -11.05 13.32
CA TRP A 300 8.64 -12.40 12.86
C TRP A 300 9.57 -12.89 11.74
N ASN A 301 10.53 -12.06 11.32
CA ASN A 301 11.48 -12.39 10.27
C ASN A 301 12.85 -12.73 10.87
N LYS A 302 13.57 -13.65 10.26
CA LYS A 302 14.93 -14.04 10.70
C LYS A 302 15.97 -12.92 10.51
N LEU A 303 15.69 -11.94 9.65
CA LEU A 303 16.51 -10.73 9.47
C LEU A 303 16.21 -9.64 10.50
N TYR A 304 15.32 -9.87 11.47
CA TYR A 304 14.95 -8.85 12.43
C TYR A 304 16.17 -8.27 13.14
N ASN A 305 16.44 -7.00 12.86
CA ASN A 305 17.51 -6.22 13.49
C ASN A 305 17.10 -4.73 13.51
N PRO A 306 16.29 -4.32 14.50
CA PRO A 306 15.76 -2.96 14.55
C PRO A 306 16.85 -1.90 14.72
N ARG A 307 17.98 -2.21 15.37
CA ARG A 307 19.13 -1.31 15.51
C ARG A 307 19.71 -0.95 14.14
N MET A 308 19.99 -1.95 13.30
CA MET A 308 20.54 -1.73 11.97
C MET A 308 19.51 -1.06 11.06
N ALA A 309 18.21 -1.43 11.16
CA ALA A 309 17.17 -0.75 10.43
C ALA A 309 17.09 0.75 10.78
N ASN A 310 17.27 1.12 12.04
CA ASN A 310 17.31 2.52 12.47
C ASN A 310 18.58 3.23 11.94
N ASN A 311 19.73 2.56 11.94
CA ASN A 311 20.96 3.11 11.38
C ASN A 311 20.86 3.39 9.89
N ILE A 312 20.19 2.52 9.10
CA ILE A 312 19.92 2.75 7.68
C ILE A 312 19.14 4.07 7.50
N VAL A 313 18.07 4.25 8.29
CA VAL A 313 17.21 5.44 8.20
C VAL A 313 17.95 6.71 8.60
N ILE A 314 18.66 6.69 9.73
CA ILE A 314 19.37 7.86 10.25
C ILE A 314 20.46 8.30 9.27
N ASN A 315 21.31 7.37 8.82
CA ASN A 315 22.36 7.68 7.84
C ASN A 315 21.76 8.14 6.52
N GLY A 316 20.67 7.51 6.07
CA GLY A 316 19.96 7.94 4.89
C GLY A 316 19.47 9.38 4.99
N GLN A 317 18.86 9.78 6.09
CA GLN A 317 18.43 11.17 6.29
C GLN A 317 19.60 12.13 6.30
N LEU A 318 20.71 11.78 6.96
CA LEU A 318 21.90 12.65 7.03
C LEU A 318 22.60 12.80 5.66
N ILE A 319 22.67 11.75 4.86
CA ILE A 319 23.24 11.79 3.50
C ILE A 319 22.39 12.67 2.58
N ILE A 320 21.05 12.54 2.61
CA ILE A 320 20.15 13.43 1.85
C ILE A 320 20.27 14.88 2.36
N THR A 321 20.39 15.09 3.66
CA THR A 321 20.63 16.43 4.24
C THR A 321 21.90 17.04 3.69
N HIS A 322 22.99 16.28 3.61
CA HIS A 322 24.23 16.77 3.01
C HIS A 322 24.07 17.12 1.53
N LEU A 323 23.37 16.29 0.76
CA LEU A 323 23.05 16.59 -0.64
C LEU A 323 22.29 17.92 -0.78
N ILE A 324 21.29 18.16 0.08
CA ILE A 324 20.54 19.42 0.09
C ILE A 324 21.45 20.61 0.40
N CYS A 325 22.32 20.51 1.41
CA CYS A 325 23.28 21.57 1.76
C CYS A 325 24.22 21.92 0.59
N LEU A 326 24.62 20.93 -0.20
CA LEU A 326 25.46 21.17 -1.39
C LEU A 326 24.68 21.83 -2.54
N LEU A 327 23.39 21.55 -2.68
CA LEU A 327 22.57 21.99 -3.80
C LEU A 327 21.82 23.31 -3.54
N GLU A 328 21.58 23.71 -2.28
CA GLU A 328 20.70 24.83 -1.93
C GLU A 328 21.12 26.18 -2.52
N ASN A 329 22.40 26.36 -2.82
CA ASN A 329 22.92 27.59 -3.48
C ASN A 329 22.85 27.56 -5.02
N HIS A 330 22.51 26.41 -5.62
CA HIS A 330 22.50 26.18 -7.06
C HIS A 330 21.09 26.00 -7.64
N CYS A 331 20.14 25.64 -6.82
CA CYS A 331 18.75 25.36 -7.21
C CYS A 331 17.79 25.61 -6.06
N GLU A 332 16.51 25.61 -6.37
CA GLU A 332 15.45 25.65 -5.39
C GLU A 332 14.98 24.22 -5.09
N ILE A 333 14.99 23.83 -3.81
CA ILE A 333 14.47 22.53 -3.38
C ILE A 333 12.93 22.62 -3.32
N ILE A 334 12.24 21.75 -4.06
CA ILE A 334 10.78 21.71 -4.12
C ILE A 334 10.22 20.63 -3.21
N GLN A 335 10.87 19.46 -3.21
CA GLN A 335 10.44 18.32 -2.41
C GLN A 335 11.64 17.45 -2.03
N THR A 336 11.59 16.88 -0.83
CA THR A 336 12.52 15.84 -0.36
C THR A 336 11.73 14.60 0.01
N ASN A 337 12.12 13.48 -0.51
CA ASN A 337 11.63 12.15 -0.15
C ASN A 337 12.76 11.33 0.48
N THR A 338 12.42 10.13 0.97
CA THR A 338 13.34 9.20 1.63
C THR A 338 14.64 8.96 0.86
N ASP A 339 14.56 8.90 -0.46
CA ASP A 339 15.62 8.45 -1.38
C ASP A 339 15.90 9.45 -2.51
N GLY A 340 15.26 10.62 -2.49
CA GLY A 340 15.46 11.60 -3.55
C GLY A 340 14.92 12.98 -3.24
N ILE A 341 15.19 13.89 -4.15
CA ILE A 341 14.77 15.30 -4.12
C ILE A 341 14.19 15.72 -5.46
N ILE A 342 13.29 16.70 -5.44
CA ILE A 342 12.85 17.43 -6.63
C ILE A 342 13.37 18.85 -6.52
N ILE A 343 14.04 19.31 -7.55
CA ILE A 343 14.61 20.64 -7.64
C ILE A 343 14.05 21.40 -8.83
N ASN A 344 13.96 22.73 -8.67
CA ASN A 344 13.82 23.67 -9.77
C ASN A 344 15.17 24.35 -10.00
N TYR A 345 15.65 24.34 -11.22
CA TYR A 345 16.94 24.94 -11.55
C TYR A 345 16.80 25.99 -12.66
N LYS A 346 17.71 26.96 -12.67
CA LYS A 346 17.74 28.00 -13.70
C LYS A 346 18.55 27.52 -14.90
N ASN A 347 18.13 27.94 -16.09
CA ASN A 347 18.85 27.69 -17.34
C ASN A 347 20.36 28.00 -17.18
N GLY A 348 21.19 27.04 -17.58
CA GLY A 348 22.66 27.12 -17.49
C GLY A 348 23.28 26.50 -16.24
N PHE A 349 22.51 26.20 -15.19
CA PHE A 349 23.03 25.54 -13.98
C PHE A 349 23.00 24.01 -14.04
N GLU A 350 22.33 23.40 -15.03
CA GLU A 350 22.23 21.96 -15.18
C GLU A 350 23.57 21.23 -15.10
N ARG A 351 24.59 21.73 -15.86
CA ARG A 351 25.92 21.10 -15.87
C ARG A 351 26.59 21.14 -14.49
N ASN A 352 26.41 22.23 -13.73
CA ASN A 352 26.97 22.34 -12.40
C ASN A 352 26.34 21.38 -11.44
N ILE A 353 25.01 21.22 -11.51
CA ILE A 353 24.25 20.25 -10.70
C ILE A 353 24.71 18.83 -11.03
N ILE A 354 24.76 18.44 -12.29
CA ILE A 354 25.22 17.10 -12.70
C ILE A 354 26.65 16.83 -12.19
N LYS A 355 27.56 17.81 -12.29
CA LYS A 355 28.93 17.67 -11.76
C LYS A 355 28.97 17.49 -10.24
N LEU A 356 28.10 18.18 -9.49
CA LEU A 356 27.97 17.99 -8.04
C LEU A 356 27.45 16.60 -7.72
N LEU A 357 26.45 16.11 -8.46
CA LEU A 357 25.92 14.77 -8.30
C LEU A 357 27.00 13.69 -8.58
N GLU A 358 27.81 13.85 -9.64
CA GLU A 358 28.92 12.93 -9.93
C GLU A 358 29.98 12.88 -8.81
N LEU A 359 30.28 14.03 -8.21
CA LEU A 359 31.19 14.10 -7.06
C LEU A 359 30.58 13.41 -5.82
N PHE A 360 29.29 13.64 -5.59
CA PHE A 360 28.55 13.02 -4.48
C PHE A 360 28.46 11.50 -4.65
N GLU A 361 28.19 11.01 -5.88
CA GLU A 361 28.21 9.59 -6.20
C GLU A 361 29.53 8.93 -5.80
N LYS A 362 30.64 9.56 -6.17
CA LYS A 362 32.00 9.06 -5.83
C LYS A 362 32.26 9.11 -4.32
N ALA A 363 31.84 10.18 -3.64
CA ALA A 363 32.07 10.35 -2.21
C ALA A 363 31.34 9.31 -1.37
N TYR A 364 30.13 8.94 -1.76
CA TYR A 364 29.27 8.02 -1.00
C TYR A 364 29.13 6.62 -1.59
N ASP A 365 29.80 6.35 -2.72
CA ASP A 365 29.60 5.09 -3.47
C ASP A 365 28.10 4.81 -3.72
N LEU A 366 27.43 5.81 -4.29
CA LEU A 366 26.02 5.79 -4.65
C LEU A 366 25.84 6.06 -6.14
N LYS A 367 24.64 5.89 -6.65
CA LYS A 367 24.24 6.25 -8.01
C LYS A 367 22.92 7.00 -8.00
N PHE A 368 22.80 7.98 -8.88
CA PHE A 368 21.56 8.70 -9.09
C PHE A 368 20.83 8.22 -10.35
N ASP A 369 19.52 8.12 -10.25
CA ASP A 369 18.61 8.12 -11.40
C ASP A 369 18.01 9.53 -11.48
N VAL A 370 18.12 10.18 -12.66
CA VAL A 370 17.66 11.58 -12.87
C VAL A 370 16.57 11.59 -13.94
N ASP A 371 15.39 12.09 -13.57
CA ASP A 371 14.27 12.30 -14.48
C ASP A 371 13.97 13.81 -14.62
N LEU A 372 13.71 14.28 -15.85
CA LEU A 372 13.33 15.65 -16.12
C LEU A 372 11.81 15.82 -16.05
N ILE A 373 11.37 16.83 -15.31
CA ILE A 373 9.97 17.16 -15.08
C ILE A 373 9.67 18.50 -15.75
N THR A 374 8.54 18.61 -16.42
CA THR A 374 8.08 19.82 -17.08
C THR A 374 6.95 20.52 -16.31
N LYS A 375 6.21 19.76 -15.48
CA LYS A 375 5.09 20.31 -14.73
C LYS A 375 4.91 19.60 -13.40
N ILE A 376 4.64 20.34 -12.35
CA ILE A 376 4.37 19.85 -11.00
C ILE A 376 3.15 20.53 -10.40
N ALA A 377 2.28 19.73 -9.76
CA ALA A 377 1.27 20.22 -8.85
C ALA A 377 1.36 19.38 -7.57
N GLN A 378 1.61 20.03 -6.44
CA GLN A 378 1.93 19.41 -5.19
C GLN A 378 1.21 20.12 -4.04
N ARG A 379 0.30 19.42 -3.39
CA ARG A 379 -0.31 19.90 -2.13
C ARG A 379 0.64 19.75 -0.95
N ASP A 380 1.25 18.59 -0.86
CA ASP A 380 2.23 18.20 0.15
C ASP A 380 3.07 17.01 -0.37
N VAL A 381 4.02 16.51 0.42
CA VAL A 381 4.94 15.42 0.05
C VAL A 381 4.22 14.08 -0.28
N ASN A 382 2.98 13.91 0.15
CA ASN A 382 2.20 12.70 -0.08
C ASN A 382 1.08 12.86 -1.13
N ASN A 383 0.83 14.08 -1.57
CA ASN A 383 -0.25 14.42 -2.49
C ASN A 383 0.29 15.31 -3.62
N TYR A 384 0.70 14.69 -4.72
CA TYR A 384 1.26 15.40 -5.87
C TYR A 384 1.05 14.66 -7.19
N VAL A 385 1.17 15.39 -8.29
CA VAL A 385 1.29 14.87 -9.65
C VAL A 385 2.41 15.60 -10.38
N LEU A 386 3.22 14.83 -11.11
CA LEU A 386 4.33 15.28 -11.95
C LEU A 386 4.07 14.90 -13.39
N GLN A 387 4.47 15.76 -14.32
CA GLN A 387 4.56 15.43 -15.74
C GLN A 387 6.04 15.42 -16.14
N TYR A 388 6.50 14.26 -16.61
CA TYR A 388 7.87 14.14 -17.11
C TYR A 388 8.00 14.66 -18.54
N GLN A 389 9.23 14.93 -18.96
CA GLN A 389 9.53 15.41 -20.31
C GLN A 389 9.08 14.44 -21.41
N ASP A 390 9.04 13.14 -21.14
CA ASP A 390 8.54 12.11 -22.06
C ASP A 390 7.02 11.97 -22.09
N GLY A 391 6.29 12.81 -21.35
CA GLY A 391 4.84 12.85 -21.29
C GLY A 391 4.20 11.91 -20.26
N ARG A 392 4.97 11.04 -19.60
CA ARG A 392 4.47 10.21 -18.49
C ARG A 392 4.04 11.06 -17.31
N TYR A 393 3.07 10.54 -16.53
CA TYR A 393 2.69 11.10 -15.24
C TYR A 393 3.16 10.21 -14.09
N LYS A 394 3.57 10.84 -12.99
CA LYS A 394 3.73 10.19 -11.67
C LYS A 394 2.79 10.87 -10.70
N ALA A 395 1.90 10.10 -10.10
CA ALA A 395 0.89 10.63 -9.19
C ALA A 395 0.92 9.90 -7.85
N LYS A 396 0.70 10.63 -6.75
CA LYS A 396 0.69 10.09 -5.39
C LYS A 396 -0.48 10.67 -4.58
N GLY A 397 -0.98 9.89 -3.63
CA GLY A 397 -2.05 10.30 -2.73
C GLY A 397 -3.36 10.57 -3.46
N ARG A 398 -3.90 11.77 -3.31
CA ARG A 398 -5.15 12.23 -3.95
C ARG A 398 -5.07 12.44 -5.46
N PHE A 399 -4.00 12.06 -6.09
CA PHE A 399 -3.85 12.07 -7.54
C PHE A 399 -3.66 10.66 -8.11
N SER A 400 -3.44 9.64 -7.26
CA SER A 400 -2.90 8.35 -7.70
C SER A 400 -3.88 7.48 -8.49
N ASN A 401 -5.19 7.64 -8.31
CA ASN A 401 -6.22 6.81 -8.97
C ASN A 401 -6.90 7.52 -10.15
N TYR A 402 -6.18 8.41 -10.83
CA TYR A 402 -6.74 9.22 -11.93
C TYR A 402 -7.15 8.38 -13.16
N GLU A 403 -6.61 7.19 -13.33
CA GLU A 403 -6.98 6.27 -14.42
C GLU A 403 -8.16 5.36 -14.08
N GLY A 404 -8.63 5.39 -12.84
CA GLY A 404 -9.75 4.59 -12.36
C GLY A 404 -9.50 3.90 -11.04
N GLY A 405 -10.51 3.16 -10.56
CA GLY A 405 -10.46 2.46 -9.30
C GLY A 405 -9.59 1.20 -9.33
N ASP A 406 -8.99 0.91 -8.19
CA ASP A 406 -8.22 -0.29 -7.90
C ASP A 406 -8.99 -1.12 -6.87
N PHE A 407 -8.87 -2.45 -6.93
CA PHE A 407 -9.53 -3.34 -5.98
C PHE A 407 -9.01 -3.18 -4.54
N GLU A 408 -7.83 -2.56 -4.36
CA GLU A 408 -7.22 -2.31 -3.04
C GLU A 408 -7.64 -0.98 -2.39
N ARG A 409 -8.37 -0.11 -3.10
CA ARG A 409 -8.57 1.27 -2.65
C ARG A 409 -10.03 1.71 -2.68
N ASN A 410 -10.51 2.07 -1.51
CA ASN A 410 -11.81 2.70 -1.32
C ASN A 410 -11.64 4.23 -1.40
N SER A 411 -11.71 4.81 -2.59
CA SER A 411 -11.58 6.25 -2.80
C SER A 411 -12.54 6.76 -3.87
N LEU A 412 -12.92 8.02 -3.75
CA LEU A 412 -13.65 8.73 -4.80
C LEU A 412 -12.67 9.08 -5.93
N THR A 413 -12.49 8.17 -6.89
CA THR A 413 -11.51 8.33 -7.96
C THR A 413 -11.80 9.51 -8.90
N ILE A 414 -13.04 9.99 -8.91
CA ILE A 414 -13.41 11.23 -9.61
C ILE A 414 -12.59 12.44 -9.11
N ILE A 415 -12.24 12.48 -7.82
CA ILE A 415 -11.41 13.55 -7.25
C ILE A 415 -10.02 13.48 -7.87
N ASP A 416 -9.39 12.31 -7.83
CA ASP A 416 -8.06 12.08 -8.38
C ASP A 416 -8.00 12.47 -9.87
N LYS A 417 -8.98 11.98 -10.65
CA LYS A 417 -9.09 12.27 -12.09
C LYS A 417 -9.25 13.75 -12.39
N ALA A 418 -10.18 14.41 -11.72
CA ALA A 418 -10.47 15.81 -11.98
C ALA A 418 -9.33 16.74 -11.56
N LEU A 419 -8.62 16.41 -10.45
CA LEU A 419 -7.43 17.18 -10.03
C LEU A 419 -6.28 17.01 -11.01
N VAL A 420 -6.00 15.79 -11.51
CA VAL A 420 -4.97 15.57 -12.54
C VAL A 420 -5.32 16.32 -13.82
N ASP A 421 -6.55 16.20 -14.30
CA ASP A 421 -7.01 16.90 -15.52
C ASP A 421 -6.90 18.42 -15.35
N TYR A 422 -7.26 18.95 -14.18
CA TYR A 422 -7.18 20.38 -13.92
C TYR A 422 -5.73 20.88 -13.90
N TYR A 423 -4.86 20.24 -13.08
CA TYR A 423 -3.50 20.73 -12.91
C TYR A 423 -2.59 20.41 -14.10
N MET A 424 -2.76 19.28 -14.76
CA MET A 424 -1.88 18.88 -15.86
C MET A 424 -2.35 19.40 -17.22
N SER A 425 -3.66 19.40 -17.47
CA SER A 425 -4.24 19.75 -18.78
C SER A 425 -5.06 21.03 -18.79
N GLY A 426 -5.25 21.72 -17.67
CA GLY A 426 -6.10 22.93 -17.57
C GLY A 426 -7.60 22.65 -17.74
N THR A 427 -8.04 21.40 -17.71
CA THR A 427 -9.44 21.02 -17.88
C THR A 427 -10.25 21.42 -16.65
N LYS A 428 -11.32 22.19 -16.82
CA LYS A 428 -12.17 22.60 -15.69
C LYS A 428 -12.82 21.39 -15.01
N VAL A 429 -12.92 21.41 -13.69
CA VAL A 429 -13.47 20.34 -12.83
C VAL A 429 -14.85 19.89 -13.31
N ASN A 430 -15.77 20.84 -13.53
CA ASN A 430 -17.13 20.54 -14.00
C ASN A 430 -17.14 19.80 -15.35
N LYS A 431 -16.21 20.10 -16.24
CA LYS A 431 -16.09 19.43 -17.53
C LYS A 431 -15.72 17.95 -17.35
N THR A 432 -14.69 17.64 -16.53
CA THR A 432 -14.31 16.24 -16.24
C THR A 432 -15.47 15.46 -15.62
N VAL A 433 -16.16 16.03 -14.63
CA VAL A 433 -17.30 15.39 -13.96
C VAL A 433 -18.43 15.09 -14.95
N ILE A 434 -18.83 16.08 -15.75
CA ILE A 434 -19.92 15.93 -16.73
C ILE A 434 -19.53 14.93 -17.83
N ASP A 435 -18.30 14.97 -18.34
CA ASP A 435 -17.85 14.08 -19.42
C ASP A 435 -17.84 12.61 -18.97
N LEU A 436 -17.36 12.32 -17.76
CA LEU A 436 -17.37 10.96 -17.20
C LEU A 436 -18.81 10.48 -16.94
N TRP A 437 -19.66 11.32 -16.38
CA TRP A 437 -21.07 11.02 -16.18
C TRP A 437 -21.80 10.74 -17.50
N LYS A 438 -21.60 11.58 -18.54
CA LYS A 438 -22.19 11.36 -19.88
C LYS A 438 -21.75 10.02 -20.46
N LYS A 439 -20.46 9.66 -20.33
CA LYS A 439 -19.88 8.39 -20.80
C LYS A 439 -20.33 7.18 -19.97
N GLY A 440 -21.08 7.37 -18.88
CA GLY A 440 -21.53 6.29 -18.00
C GLY A 440 -20.41 5.65 -17.17
N LYS A 441 -19.31 6.37 -16.94
CA LYS A 441 -18.15 5.93 -16.14
C LYS A 441 -18.45 6.09 -14.63
N LEU A 442 -19.47 5.37 -14.15
CA LEU A 442 -20.01 5.53 -12.80
C LEU A 442 -19.06 5.01 -11.72
N GLU A 443 -18.12 4.13 -12.06
CA GLU A 443 -17.06 3.65 -11.20
C GLU A 443 -16.19 4.77 -10.61
N TYR A 444 -16.09 5.92 -11.26
CA TYR A 444 -15.38 7.09 -10.73
C TYR A 444 -16.11 7.77 -9.57
N PHE A 445 -17.43 7.64 -9.50
CA PHE A 445 -18.31 8.32 -8.54
C PHE A 445 -18.59 7.50 -7.29
N GLN A 446 -18.18 6.24 -7.26
CA GLN A 446 -18.42 5.33 -6.13
C GLN A 446 -17.45 5.53 -4.98
N TYR A 447 -17.94 5.31 -3.77
CA TYR A 447 -17.14 5.11 -2.57
C TYR A 447 -17.54 3.79 -1.93
N VAL A 448 -16.60 2.88 -1.70
CA VAL A 448 -16.87 1.61 -1.02
C VAL A 448 -16.48 1.73 0.45
N ALA A 449 -17.40 1.41 1.35
CA ALA A 449 -17.20 1.45 2.78
C ALA A 449 -17.54 0.11 3.42
N LYS A 450 -16.86 -0.22 4.53
CA LYS A 450 -17.15 -1.39 5.36
C LYS A 450 -17.38 -1.02 6.82
N SER A 451 -18.08 -1.89 7.55
CA SER A 451 -18.27 -1.79 9.00
C SER A 451 -16.91 -1.78 9.75
N GLY A 452 -15.98 -2.64 9.36
CA GLY A 452 -14.64 -2.76 9.95
C GLY A 452 -14.69 -3.22 11.41
N LYS A 453 -14.33 -2.35 12.36
CA LYS A 453 -14.37 -2.63 13.81
C LYS A 453 -15.71 -2.25 14.48
N TYR A 454 -16.71 -1.94 13.69
CA TYR A 454 -18.07 -1.62 14.16
C TYR A 454 -18.97 -2.85 14.00
N ASP A 455 -20.08 -2.86 14.72
CA ASP A 455 -21.00 -4.01 14.77
C ASP A 455 -21.89 -4.12 13.52
N GLY A 456 -21.95 -3.06 12.70
CA GLY A 456 -22.69 -3.04 11.45
C GLY A 456 -22.66 -1.70 10.74
N MET A 457 -23.52 -1.59 9.73
CA MET A 457 -23.78 -0.35 9.01
C MET A 457 -25.29 -0.11 8.90
N ALA A 458 -25.70 1.15 8.83
CA ALA A 458 -27.09 1.56 8.64
C ALA A 458 -27.19 2.79 7.74
N GLN A 459 -28.29 2.90 7.01
CA GLN A 459 -28.66 4.08 6.25
C GLN A 459 -29.81 4.81 6.94
N GLU A 460 -29.69 6.13 7.06
CA GLU A 460 -30.79 6.99 7.41
C GLU A 460 -31.77 7.09 6.24
N VAL A 461 -33.06 6.82 6.50
CA VAL A 461 -34.17 7.04 5.56
C VAL A 461 -35.07 8.11 6.14
N LYS A 462 -35.33 9.17 5.37
CA LYS A 462 -36.10 10.33 5.80
C LYS A 462 -37.52 10.24 5.25
N GLN A 463 -38.48 10.53 6.10
CA GLN A 463 -39.90 10.59 5.75
C GLN A 463 -40.44 12.00 6.02
N ASP A 464 -41.28 12.53 5.12
CA ASP A 464 -41.93 13.80 5.33
C ASP A 464 -42.83 13.73 6.60
N THR A 465 -42.70 14.67 7.50
CA THR A 465 -43.62 14.83 8.64
C THR A 465 -44.76 15.77 8.27
N LEU A 466 -45.83 15.80 9.12
CA LEU A 466 -46.96 16.72 8.95
C LEU A 466 -46.55 18.19 9.05
N LEU A 467 -45.35 18.49 9.53
CA LEU A 467 -44.79 19.84 9.63
C LEU A 467 -43.88 20.11 8.44
N GLU A 468 -44.22 21.10 7.62
CA GLU A 468 -43.41 21.48 6.44
C GLU A 468 -41.91 21.67 6.80
N GLY A 469 -41.04 20.99 6.06
CA GLY A 469 -39.59 21.10 6.22
C GLY A 469 -38.96 20.22 7.31
N ASN A 470 -39.73 19.47 8.07
CA ASN A 470 -39.21 18.48 9.03
C ASN A 470 -39.31 17.07 8.49
N TYR A 471 -38.28 16.24 8.76
CA TYR A 471 -38.23 14.83 8.43
C TYR A 471 -38.15 13.98 9.70
N ALA A 472 -38.89 12.88 9.72
CA ALA A 472 -38.62 11.78 10.65
C ALA A 472 -37.54 10.91 10.01
N SER A 473 -36.55 10.49 10.80
CA SER A 473 -35.49 9.61 10.35
C SER A 473 -35.64 8.22 10.94
N GLU A 474 -35.60 7.22 10.08
CA GLU A 474 -35.48 5.81 10.43
C GLU A 474 -34.13 5.29 9.95
N PHE A 475 -33.61 4.22 10.60
CA PHE A 475 -32.33 3.63 10.26
C PHE A 475 -32.52 2.22 9.76
N GLU A 476 -32.24 1.99 8.47
CA GLU A 476 -32.26 0.67 7.86
C GLU A 476 -30.90 0.01 7.96
N ARG A 477 -30.86 -1.25 8.42
CA ARG A 477 -29.61 -2.03 8.49
C ARG A 477 -29.12 -2.37 7.09
N LEU A 478 -27.81 -2.15 6.89
CA LEU A 478 -27.11 -2.45 5.65
C LEU A 478 -26.19 -3.67 5.81
N PRO A 479 -25.78 -4.33 4.71
CA PRO A 479 -24.66 -5.26 4.70
C PRO A 479 -23.37 -4.64 5.27
N ASP A 480 -22.38 -5.47 5.63
CA ASP A 480 -21.13 -5.00 6.22
C ASP A 480 -20.24 -4.23 5.24
N VAL A 481 -20.43 -4.45 3.94
CA VAL A 481 -19.70 -3.72 2.86
C VAL A 481 -20.69 -3.14 1.88
N ASN A 482 -20.55 -1.84 1.60
CA ASN A 482 -21.49 -1.11 0.75
C ASN A 482 -20.79 -0.17 -0.22
N ARG A 483 -21.32 -0.09 -1.44
CA ARG A 483 -21.01 0.92 -2.45
C ARG A 483 -21.98 2.09 -2.31
N ILE A 484 -21.43 3.29 -2.18
CA ILE A 484 -22.16 4.50 -1.83
C ILE A 484 -21.92 5.56 -2.90
N PHE A 485 -22.99 6.25 -3.30
CA PHE A 485 -22.98 7.38 -4.22
C PHE A 485 -23.65 8.59 -3.59
N ALA A 486 -23.23 9.80 -3.94
CA ALA A 486 -24.01 11.00 -3.62
C ALA A 486 -25.23 11.09 -4.52
N THR A 487 -26.42 11.33 -3.95
CA THR A 487 -27.70 11.38 -4.64
C THR A 487 -28.44 12.71 -4.45
N LYS A 488 -29.30 13.04 -5.43
CA LYS A 488 -30.28 14.15 -5.33
C LYS A 488 -31.53 13.76 -4.54
N ASP A 489 -31.69 12.49 -4.23
CA ASP A 489 -32.86 12.00 -3.50
C ASP A 489 -32.82 12.48 -2.04
N ARG A 490 -33.71 13.39 -1.70
CA ARG A 490 -33.78 13.98 -0.36
C ARG A 490 -34.25 13.03 0.74
N TYR A 491 -34.89 11.93 0.35
CA TYR A 491 -35.35 10.91 1.31
C TYR A 491 -34.25 9.93 1.73
N MET A 492 -33.17 9.86 0.95
CA MET A 492 -32.00 9.07 1.30
C MET A 492 -31.05 9.91 2.16
N GLY A 493 -30.92 9.56 3.41
CA GLY A 493 -30.02 10.23 4.36
C GLY A 493 -28.57 9.72 4.29
N SER A 494 -27.82 10.03 5.33
CA SER A 494 -26.42 9.62 5.46
C SER A 494 -26.28 8.12 5.75
N VAL A 495 -25.10 7.57 5.45
CA VAL A 495 -24.72 6.20 5.82
C VAL A 495 -23.84 6.24 7.07
N TYR A 496 -24.11 5.34 8.01
CA TYR A 496 -23.47 5.28 9.32
C TYR A 496 -22.86 3.90 9.58
N LYS A 497 -21.81 3.87 10.38
CA LYS A 497 -21.34 2.69 11.09
C LYS A 497 -21.99 2.65 12.46
N THR A 498 -22.41 1.45 12.91
CA THR A 498 -23.20 1.28 14.14
C THR A 498 -22.43 0.52 15.21
N ARG A 499 -22.70 0.85 16.49
CA ARG A 499 -22.25 0.10 17.66
C ARG A 499 -23.45 -0.21 18.54
N ASP A 500 -23.54 -1.48 18.95
CA ASP A 500 -24.68 -1.95 19.73
C ASP A 500 -24.51 -1.69 21.23
N ASP A 501 -23.26 -1.51 21.69
CA ASP A 501 -22.87 -1.44 23.11
C ASP A 501 -22.58 -0.01 23.64
N LYS A 502 -22.77 1.06 22.82
CA LYS A 502 -22.42 2.44 23.20
C LYS A 502 -23.58 3.41 23.10
N GLU A 503 -23.53 4.45 23.97
CA GLU A 503 -24.49 5.57 23.94
C GLU A 503 -24.56 6.26 22.58
N THR A 504 -23.41 6.43 21.89
CA THR A 504 -23.34 6.97 20.53
C THR A 504 -23.36 5.80 19.54
N LYS A 505 -24.55 5.41 19.10
CA LYS A 505 -24.77 4.26 18.23
C LYS A 505 -24.33 4.46 16.79
N TYR A 506 -24.29 5.71 16.29
CA TYR A 506 -24.11 6.02 14.87
C TYR A 506 -22.92 6.92 14.63
N SER A 507 -22.01 6.49 13.74
CA SER A 507 -20.86 7.26 13.28
C SER A 507 -20.94 7.40 11.76
N LYS A 508 -21.16 8.62 11.25
CA LYS A 508 -21.27 8.87 9.82
C LYS A 508 -20.04 8.33 9.07
N VAL A 509 -20.27 7.66 7.97
CA VAL A 509 -19.19 7.20 7.08
C VAL A 509 -18.52 8.43 6.47
N PRO A 510 -17.20 8.62 6.68
CA PRO A 510 -16.48 9.78 6.13
C PRO A 510 -16.50 9.77 4.59
N TYR A 511 -16.34 10.94 4.00
CA TYR A 511 -16.28 11.14 2.54
C TYR A 511 -17.57 10.76 1.78
N THR A 512 -18.72 10.71 2.48
CA THR A 512 -20.04 10.48 1.87
C THR A 512 -20.94 11.72 2.00
N SER A 513 -21.93 11.82 1.11
CA SER A 513 -22.92 12.90 1.11
C SER A 513 -23.89 12.78 2.29
N GLU A 514 -24.55 13.90 2.64
CA GLU A 514 -25.73 13.92 3.53
C GLU A 514 -26.93 13.16 2.91
N ASN A 515 -26.99 13.11 1.57
CA ASN A 515 -27.92 12.27 0.83
C ASN A 515 -27.11 11.25 0.04
N SER A 516 -27.18 10.00 0.47
CA SER A 516 -26.37 8.89 -0.04
C SER A 516 -27.25 7.79 -0.61
N LEU A 517 -26.90 7.26 -1.76
CA LEU A 517 -27.54 6.11 -2.39
C LEU A 517 -26.61 4.91 -2.25
N VAL A 518 -27.07 3.88 -1.54
CA VAL A 518 -26.37 2.58 -1.46
C VAL A 518 -26.78 1.72 -2.66
N TRP A 519 -25.78 1.20 -3.39
CA TRP A 519 -26.00 0.40 -4.59
C TRP A 519 -24.97 -0.72 -4.70
N ASN A 520 -25.32 -1.90 -4.26
CA ASN A 520 -24.44 -3.08 -4.23
C ASN A 520 -24.60 -3.99 -5.47
N GLU A 521 -25.60 -3.74 -6.31
CA GLU A 521 -25.81 -4.46 -7.56
C GLU A 521 -24.85 -4.00 -8.68
N ASP A 522 -24.97 -4.59 -9.88
CA ASP A 522 -24.22 -4.15 -11.04
C ASP A 522 -24.42 -2.64 -11.30
N ILE A 523 -23.29 -1.92 -11.32
CA ILE A 523 -23.27 -0.46 -11.47
C ILE A 523 -23.90 0.00 -12.82
N LYS A 524 -23.89 -0.88 -13.83
CA LYS A 524 -24.51 -0.61 -15.13
C LYS A 524 -26.03 -0.48 -15.07
N LYS A 525 -26.66 -1.04 -14.03
CA LYS A 525 -28.10 -0.93 -13.78
C LYS A 525 -28.49 0.34 -13.03
N LEU A 526 -27.51 1.08 -12.48
CA LEU A 526 -27.75 2.31 -11.75
C LEU A 526 -28.21 3.42 -12.71
N ASP A 527 -29.37 4.04 -12.39
CA ASP A 527 -29.79 5.25 -13.10
C ASP A 527 -28.90 6.43 -12.71
N LYS A 528 -27.96 6.77 -13.62
CA LYS A 528 -26.99 7.85 -13.39
C LYS A 528 -27.62 9.22 -13.14
N ARG A 529 -28.90 9.46 -13.51
CA ARG A 529 -29.62 10.73 -13.27
C ARG A 529 -29.88 10.99 -11.79
N LYS A 530 -29.86 9.95 -10.96
CA LYS A 530 -29.99 10.05 -9.51
C LYS A 530 -28.78 10.67 -8.83
N LEU A 531 -27.59 10.70 -9.49
CA LEU A 531 -26.37 11.20 -8.89
C LEU A 531 -26.39 12.73 -8.73
N ASP A 532 -25.88 13.22 -7.60
CA ASP A 532 -25.66 14.64 -7.35
C ASP A 532 -24.28 15.09 -7.82
N LEU A 533 -24.21 15.52 -9.08
CA LEU A 533 -22.95 15.99 -9.68
C LEU A 533 -22.40 17.25 -8.99
N ASN A 534 -23.28 18.10 -8.45
CA ASN A 534 -22.85 19.33 -7.75
C ASN A 534 -22.09 18.99 -6.45
N TRP A 535 -22.53 17.95 -5.74
CA TRP A 535 -21.82 17.48 -4.57
C TRP A 535 -20.39 17.02 -4.93
N TYR A 536 -20.24 16.24 -6.01
CA TYR A 536 -18.91 15.79 -6.45
C TYR A 536 -18.01 16.95 -6.86
N ILE A 537 -18.55 17.94 -7.59
CA ILE A 537 -17.79 19.15 -7.98
C ILE A 537 -17.30 19.87 -6.72
N LYS A 538 -18.16 20.13 -5.75
CA LYS A 538 -17.78 20.78 -4.48
C LYS A 538 -16.72 19.98 -3.71
N GLN A 539 -16.85 18.65 -3.68
CA GLN A 539 -15.82 17.80 -3.06
C GLN A 539 -14.46 17.94 -3.74
N ILE A 540 -14.43 17.93 -5.08
CA ILE A 540 -13.17 18.10 -5.83
C ILE A 540 -12.57 19.49 -5.54
N GLU A 541 -13.39 20.54 -5.61
CA GLU A 541 -12.96 21.93 -5.36
C GLU A 541 -12.38 22.13 -3.96
N SER A 542 -12.87 21.38 -2.95
CA SER A 542 -12.31 21.42 -1.59
C SER A 542 -10.89 20.85 -1.47
N TYR A 543 -10.41 20.11 -2.47
CA TYR A 543 -9.04 19.58 -2.55
C TYR A 543 -8.11 20.44 -3.42
N MET A 544 -8.63 21.45 -4.11
CA MET A 544 -7.82 22.36 -4.91
C MET A 544 -7.01 23.32 -4.01
N PHE A 545 -5.87 23.78 -4.53
CA PHE A 545 -4.96 24.71 -3.86
C PHE A 545 -4.36 25.72 -4.83
#